data_a1f26161178582c4d600f504e1d66c0e
#
_entry.id   a1f26161178582c4d600f504e1d66c0e
#
_cell.length_a   1.000
_cell.length_b   1.000
_cell.length_c   1.000
_cell.angle_alpha   90.00
_cell.angle_beta   90.00
_cell.angle_gamma   90.00
#
_symmetry.space_group_name_H-M   'P 1'
#
loop_
_entity.id
_entity.type
_entity.pdbx_description
1 polymer ?
#
loop_
_entity_poly.entity_id
_entity_poly.type
_entity_poly.pdbx_seq_one_letter_code
_entity_poly.pdbx_strand_id
1 'polypeptide(L)'
;MAEETTTIASAVREFLEVVRLARSQNTALTYGKALKEFQNMLRTLKIDPDTSPASALTEDLISKFAMRLKSFSPATEQLYVRAAARFYRHLAAERLAEINLPRMDILIENRTRKPGIRLPQFPTNDIERVLDFVSSASSLQADSPIERLRAMRDRAFLITLADTGLRVHEACNLRRGDLDWNEGRAIIIGKGDKQAVVRFTSRAMSALKDYLAIRAELDGASGKQLTALPLFARHDKGAGKKIKPITPTTGRNIVAERVRQVLGSEAEGHITPHSFRHYFVSTILRASGNLKLAQALARHENIQITQRYAHINDDELDKGYYEIFEKK
;
A
#
# COMPACT_ATOMS: atom_id res chain seq x y z
N MET A 1 -15.10 10.80 -46.79
CA MET A 1 -14.30 11.24 -45.62
C MET A 1 -13.47 10.05 -45.22
N ALA A 2 -12.14 10.12 -45.24
CA ALA A 2 -11.30 9.04 -44.70
C ALA A 2 -11.61 8.92 -43.20
N GLU A 3 -12.08 7.76 -42.73
CA GLU A 3 -12.15 7.45 -41.30
C GLU A 3 -10.73 7.65 -40.77
N GLU A 4 -10.56 8.60 -39.86
CA GLU A 4 -9.29 8.76 -39.11
C GLU A 4 -9.10 7.47 -38.32
N THR A 5 -8.26 6.59 -38.83
CA THR A 5 -7.94 5.31 -38.20
C THR A 5 -7.22 5.58 -36.88
N THR A 6 -7.87 5.30 -35.76
CA THR A 6 -7.32 5.46 -34.42
C THR A 6 -6.05 4.61 -34.28
N THR A 7 -4.91 5.26 -33.99
CA THR A 7 -3.63 4.55 -33.78
C THR A 7 -3.64 3.82 -32.44
N ILE A 8 -2.77 2.81 -32.28
CA ILE A 8 -2.60 2.08 -31.00
C ILE A 8 -2.25 3.05 -29.87
N ALA A 9 -1.36 4.01 -30.10
CA ALA A 9 -0.98 4.99 -29.09
C ALA A 9 -2.12 5.93 -28.70
N SER A 10 -2.99 6.32 -29.64
CA SER A 10 -4.20 7.10 -29.35
C SER A 10 -5.18 6.30 -28.52
N ALA A 11 -5.49 5.05 -28.91
CA ALA A 11 -6.37 4.16 -28.16
C ALA A 11 -5.87 3.90 -26.73
N VAL A 12 -4.55 3.75 -26.53
CA VAL A 12 -3.96 3.62 -25.18
C VAL A 12 -4.18 4.89 -24.36
N ARG A 13 -4.03 6.09 -24.94
CA ARG A 13 -4.29 7.35 -24.20
C ARG A 13 -5.75 7.47 -23.80
N GLU A 14 -6.65 7.21 -24.71
CA GLU A 14 -8.12 7.23 -24.44
C GLU A 14 -8.50 6.25 -23.33
N PHE A 15 -8.02 5.01 -23.42
CA PHE A 15 -8.24 4.02 -22.37
C PHE A 15 -7.72 4.49 -21.00
N LEU A 16 -6.52 5.09 -20.95
CA LEU A 16 -5.95 5.57 -19.70
C LEU A 16 -6.74 6.74 -19.12
N GLU A 17 -7.34 7.60 -19.94
CA GLU A 17 -8.28 8.66 -19.47
C GLU A 17 -9.56 8.03 -18.88
N VAL A 18 -10.14 7.04 -19.55
CA VAL A 18 -11.31 6.30 -18.98
C VAL A 18 -10.95 5.67 -17.64
N VAL A 19 -9.74 5.06 -17.54
CA VAL A 19 -9.28 4.48 -16.27
C VAL A 19 -9.08 5.56 -15.20
N ARG A 20 -8.57 6.75 -15.54
CA ARG A 20 -8.41 7.86 -14.58
C ARG A 20 -9.74 8.34 -14.03
N LEU A 21 -10.77 8.43 -14.87
CA LEU A 21 -12.11 8.84 -14.47
C LEU A 21 -12.80 7.80 -13.59
N ALA A 22 -12.64 6.50 -13.92
CA ALA A 22 -13.36 5.42 -13.27
C ALA A 22 -12.61 4.76 -12.09
N ARG A 23 -11.31 5.01 -11.92
CA ARG A 23 -10.46 4.33 -10.95
C ARG A 23 -9.51 5.30 -10.21
N SER A 24 -8.79 4.77 -9.22
CA SER A 24 -7.80 5.55 -8.50
C SER A 24 -6.62 5.96 -9.40
N GLN A 25 -6.01 7.12 -9.10
CA GLN A 25 -4.82 7.61 -9.80
C GLN A 25 -3.69 6.56 -9.83
N ASN A 26 -3.49 5.81 -8.74
CA ASN A 26 -2.48 4.75 -8.69
C ASN A 26 -2.79 3.59 -9.65
N THR A 27 -4.06 3.29 -9.89
CA THR A 27 -4.46 2.28 -10.88
C THR A 27 -4.11 2.76 -12.30
N ALA A 28 -4.42 4.01 -12.62
CA ALA A 28 -4.09 4.60 -13.92
C ALA A 28 -2.57 4.63 -14.16
N LEU A 29 -1.78 5.04 -13.16
CA LEU A 29 -0.31 5.02 -13.24
C LEU A 29 0.25 3.61 -13.47
N THR A 30 -0.33 2.62 -12.78
CA THR A 30 0.10 1.22 -12.92
C THR A 30 -0.24 0.66 -14.30
N TYR A 31 -1.43 0.95 -14.80
CA TYR A 31 -1.84 0.56 -16.15
C TYR A 31 -1.02 1.27 -17.21
N GLY A 32 -0.68 2.55 -17.00
CA GLY A 32 0.22 3.29 -17.88
C GLY A 32 1.59 2.64 -18.01
N LYS A 33 2.19 2.19 -16.89
CA LYS A 33 3.45 1.44 -16.93
C LYS A 33 3.33 0.11 -17.68
N ALA A 34 2.25 -0.64 -17.45
CA ALA A 34 2.00 -1.90 -18.12
C ALA A 34 1.84 -1.73 -19.64
N LEU A 35 1.03 -0.74 -20.06
CA LEU A 35 0.80 -0.46 -21.48
C LEU A 35 2.01 0.16 -22.17
N LYS A 36 2.84 0.91 -21.45
CA LYS A 36 4.14 1.34 -21.98
C LYS A 36 5.04 0.14 -22.31
N GLU A 37 5.08 -0.87 -21.41
CA GLU A 37 5.84 -2.10 -21.66
C GLU A 37 5.23 -2.93 -22.80
N PHE A 38 3.90 -2.94 -22.94
CA PHE A 38 3.22 -3.54 -24.08
C PHE A 38 3.60 -2.84 -25.41
N GLN A 39 3.58 -1.50 -25.47
CA GLN A 39 4.01 -0.74 -26.63
C GLN A 39 5.49 -0.97 -26.95
N ASN A 40 6.36 -1.10 -25.93
CA ASN A 40 7.77 -1.45 -26.14
C ASN A 40 7.90 -2.83 -26.79
N MET A 41 7.10 -3.82 -26.41
CA MET A 41 7.08 -5.11 -27.08
C MET A 41 6.62 -5.00 -28.53
N LEU A 42 5.57 -4.24 -28.81
CA LEU A 42 5.09 -4.03 -30.20
C LEU A 42 6.20 -3.47 -31.09
N ARG A 43 6.95 -2.48 -30.62
CA ARG A 43 8.10 -1.94 -31.36
C ARG A 43 9.16 -3.00 -31.66
N THR A 44 9.41 -3.94 -30.75
CA THR A 44 10.34 -5.06 -31.01
C THR A 44 9.82 -6.03 -32.08
N LEU A 45 8.50 -6.05 -32.30
CA LEU A 45 7.83 -6.84 -33.35
C LEU A 45 7.64 -6.03 -34.66
N LYS A 46 8.28 -4.85 -34.78
CA LYS A 46 8.14 -3.93 -35.90
C LYS A 46 6.71 -3.39 -36.13
N ILE A 47 5.90 -3.38 -35.06
CA ILE A 47 4.60 -2.71 -35.00
C ILE A 47 4.81 -1.40 -34.26
N ASP A 48 4.76 -0.27 -34.96
CA ASP A 48 4.91 1.04 -34.36
C ASP A 48 3.55 1.51 -33.80
N PRO A 49 3.41 1.68 -32.47
CA PRO A 49 2.15 2.11 -31.87
C PRO A 49 1.68 3.50 -32.30
N ASP A 50 2.59 4.36 -32.75
CA ASP A 50 2.27 5.73 -33.10
C ASP A 50 1.67 5.84 -34.52
N THR A 51 1.94 4.87 -35.41
CA THR A 51 1.46 4.85 -36.78
C THR A 51 0.53 3.67 -37.11
N SER A 52 0.66 2.56 -36.42
CA SER A 52 -0.16 1.37 -36.68
C SER A 52 -1.59 1.55 -36.14
N PRO A 53 -2.63 1.14 -36.89
CA PRO A 53 -4.01 1.25 -36.46
C PRO A 53 -4.30 0.27 -35.29
N ALA A 54 -5.23 0.64 -34.42
CA ALA A 54 -5.64 -0.20 -33.30
C ALA A 54 -6.22 -1.55 -33.76
N SER A 55 -6.84 -1.59 -34.95
CA SER A 55 -7.37 -2.81 -35.58
C SER A 55 -6.29 -3.85 -35.94
N ALA A 56 -5.01 -3.49 -35.95
CA ALA A 56 -3.90 -4.44 -36.14
C ALA A 56 -3.62 -5.28 -34.88
N LEU A 57 -4.22 -4.96 -33.73
CA LEU A 57 -4.05 -5.72 -32.50
C LEU A 57 -4.88 -6.98 -32.49
N THR A 58 -4.19 -8.13 -32.32
CA THR A 58 -4.81 -9.45 -32.21
C THR A 58 -4.54 -10.06 -30.83
N GLU A 59 -5.32 -11.11 -30.47
CA GLU A 59 -5.16 -11.81 -29.18
C GLU A 59 -3.78 -12.48 -29.05
N ASP A 60 -3.14 -12.84 -30.17
CA ASP A 60 -1.81 -13.46 -30.14
C ASP A 60 -0.73 -12.51 -29.60
N LEU A 61 -0.92 -11.19 -29.73
CA LEU A 61 0.00 -10.21 -29.16
C LEU A 61 -0.05 -10.20 -27.62
N ILE A 62 -1.20 -10.48 -27.00
CA ILE A 62 -1.27 -10.68 -25.53
C ILE A 62 -0.45 -11.90 -25.13
N SER A 63 -0.52 -12.96 -25.90
CA SER A 63 0.29 -14.16 -25.70
C SER A 63 1.78 -13.86 -25.71
N LYS A 64 2.24 -13.13 -26.72
CA LYS A 64 3.64 -12.67 -26.83
C LYS A 64 4.02 -11.75 -25.68
N PHE A 65 3.10 -10.89 -25.23
CA PHE A 65 3.30 -10.03 -24.08
C PHE A 65 3.48 -10.82 -22.78
N ALA A 66 2.63 -11.82 -22.52
CA ALA A 66 2.78 -12.72 -21.38
C ALA A 66 4.15 -13.44 -21.37
N MET A 67 4.65 -13.85 -22.55
CA MET A 67 5.98 -14.45 -22.68
C MET A 67 7.10 -13.44 -22.36
N ARG A 68 7.02 -12.22 -22.86
CA ARG A 68 7.99 -11.15 -22.57
C ARG A 68 8.07 -10.84 -21.08
N LEU A 69 6.93 -10.91 -20.38
CA LEU A 69 6.85 -10.62 -18.95
C LEU A 69 7.42 -11.73 -18.05
N LYS A 70 7.94 -12.84 -18.59
CA LYS A 70 8.59 -13.92 -17.81
C LYS A 70 9.86 -13.47 -17.07
N SER A 71 10.50 -12.39 -17.50
CA SER A 71 11.61 -11.76 -16.80
C SER A 71 11.19 -10.98 -15.54
N PHE A 72 9.88 -10.66 -15.42
CA PHE A 72 9.32 -9.97 -14.25
C PHE A 72 8.88 -10.97 -13.18
N SER A 73 8.58 -10.46 -11.97
CA SER A 73 7.97 -11.30 -10.94
C SER A 73 6.58 -11.79 -11.37
N PRO A 74 6.12 -12.99 -10.92
CA PRO A 74 4.78 -13.49 -11.26
C PRO A 74 3.64 -12.52 -10.91
N ALA A 75 3.78 -11.75 -9.82
CA ALA A 75 2.79 -10.74 -9.44
C ALA A 75 2.77 -9.55 -10.42
N THR A 76 3.94 -9.09 -10.88
CA THR A 76 4.04 -8.02 -11.89
C THR A 76 3.51 -8.51 -13.23
N GLU A 77 3.86 -9.74 -13.64
CA GLU A 77 3.35 -10.38 -14.85
C GLU A 77 1.82 -10.38 -14.86
N GLN A 78 1.19 -10.92 -13.80
CA GLN A 78 -0.28 -10.92 -13.70
C GLN A 78 -0.90 -9.54 -13.76
N LEU A 79 -0.28 -8.57 -13.08
CA LEU A 79 -0.77 -7.20 -13.05
C LEU A 79 -0.72 -6.56 -14.43
N TYR A 80 0.39 -6.75 -15.16
CA TYR A 80 0.58 -6.16 -16.50
C TYR A 80 -0.29 -6.84 -17.55
N VAL A 81 -0.39 -8.18 -17.51
CA VAL A 81 -1.31 -8.92 -18.40
C VAL A 81 -2.77 -8.50 -18.14
N ARG A 82 -3.17 -8.32 -16.88
CA ARG A 82 -4.52 -7.84 -16.53
C ARG A 82 -4.79 -6.43 -17.07
N ALA A 83 -3.81 -5.54 -17.03
CA ALA A 83 -3.93 -4.20 -17.61
C ALA A 83 -4.11 -4.27 -19.14
N ALA A 84 -3.29 -5.06 -19.83
CA ALA A 84 -3.41 -5.30 -21.28
C ALA A 84 -4.76 -5.92 -21.64
N ALA A 85 -5.22 -6.95 -20.91
CA ALA A 85 -6.54 -7.57 -21.12
C ALA A 85 -7.69 -6.57 -20.98
N ARG A 86 -7.59 -5.64 -20.01
CA ARG A 86 -8.60 -4.58 -19.89
C ARG A 86 -8.56 -3.58 -21.04
N PHE A 87 -7.37 -3.27 -21.55
CA PHE A 87 -7.22 -2.46 -22.76
C PHE A 87 -7.85 -3.16 -23.98
N TYR A 88 -7.61 -4.45 -24.18
CA TYR A 88 -8.24 -5.20 -25.25
C TYR A 88 -9.78 -5.26 -25.15
N ARG A 89 -10.31 -5.39 -23.93
CA ARG A 89 -11.77 -5.28 -23.74
C ARG A 89 -12.31 -3.90 -24.06
N HIS A 90 -11.55 -2.86 -23.80
CA HIS A 90 -11.90 -1.50 -24.21
C HIS A 90 -11.90 -1.38 -25.74
N LEU A 91 -10.87 -1.89 -26.44
CA LEU A 91 -10.83 -1.88 -27.91
C LEU A 91 -12.06 -2.56 -28.53
N ALA A 92 -12.45 -3.72 -27.99
CA ALA A 92 -13.64 -4.43 -28.43
C ALA A 92 -14.94 -3.65 -28.15
N ALA A 93 -15.06 -3.04 -26.96
CA ALA A 93 -16.23 -2.26 -26.56
C ALA A 93 -16.41 -1.00 -27.43
N GLU A 94 -15.30 -0.30 -27.73
CA GLU A 94 -15.30 0.90 -28.59
C GLU A 94 -15.24 0.56 -30.08
N ARG A 95 -15.26 -0.73 -30.46
CA ARG A 95 -15.18 -1.21 -31.85
C ARG A 95 -13.92 -0.75 -32.60
N LEU A 96 -12.84 -0.52 -31.87
CA LEU A 96 -11.55 -0.10 -32.44
C LEU A 96 -10.72 -1.27 -33.00
N ALA A 97 -11.03 -2.51 -32.56
CA ALA A 97 -10.46 -3.75 -33.07
C ALA A 97 -11.43 -4.92 -32.90
N GLU A 98 -11.38 -5.89 -33.81
CA GLU A 98 -12.13 -7.14 -33.67
C GLU A 98 -11.33 -8.11 -32.81
N ILE A 99 -11.76 -8.27 -31.55
CA ILE A 99 -11.07 -9.09 -30.54
C ILE A 99 -11.97 -10.27 -30.12
N ASN A 100 -11.45 -11.49 -30.29
CA ASN A 100 -12.08 -12.68 -29.71
C ASN A 100 -11.76 -12.77 -28.22
N LEU A 101 -12.60 -12.17 -27.37
CA LEU A 101 -12.40 -12.11 -25.93
C LEU A 101 -12.31 -13.50 -25.26
N PRO A 102 -13.16 -14.50 -25.60
CA PRO A 102 -13.01 -15.87 -25.06
C PRO A 102 -11.65 -16.49 -25.38
N ARG A 103 -11.17 -16.37 -26.62
CA ARG A 103 -9.84 -16.84 -27.02
C ARG A 103 -8.74 -16.15 -26.25
N MET A 104 -8.83 -14.83 -26.11
CA MET A 104 -7.88 -14.02 -25.33
C MET A 104 -7.78 -14.53 -23.89
N ASP A 105 -8.91 -14.78 -23.22
CA ASP A 105 -8.93 -15.24 -21.83
C ASP A 105 -8.26 -16.63 -21.68
N ILE A 106 -8.49 -17.56 -22.61
CA ILE A 106 -7.82 -18.88 -22.66
C ILE A 106 -6.30 -18.70 -22.84
N LEU A 107 -5.88 -17.80 -23.76
CA LEU A 107 -4.47 -17.55 -24.01
C LEU A 107 -3.77 -16.97 -22.76
N ILE A 108 -4.44 -16.11 -22.03
CA ILE A 108 -3.93 -15.54 -20.77
C ILE A 108 -3.82 -16.64 -19.70
N GLU A 109 -4.86 -17.42 -19.50
CA GLU A 109 -4.86 -18.51 -18.50
C GLU A 109 -3.72 -19.49 -18.73
N ASN A 110 -3.52 -19.92 -19.96
CA ASN A 110 -2.51 -20.92 -20.32
C ASN A 110 -1.06 -20.38 -20.26
N ARG A 111 -0.85 -19.08 -20.33
CA ARG A 111 0.49 -18.48 -20.46
C ARG A 111 0.94 -17.61 -19.28
N THR A 112 0.04 -17.27 -18.37
CA THR A 112 0.37 -16.44 -17.21
C THR A 112 0.67 -17.31 -15.99
N ARG A 113 1.82 -17.07 -15.34
CA ARG A 113 2.16 -17.76 -14.10
C ARG A 113 1.20 -17.37 -12.98
N LYS A 114 0.75 -18.35 -12.22
CA LYS A 114 0.03 -18.09 -10.96
C LYS A 114 1.08 -17.81 -9.88
N PRO A 115 1.02 -16.65 -9.17
CA PRO A 115 1.91 -16.42 -8.05
C PRO A 115 1.67 -17.49 -7.00
N GLY A 116 2.74 -18.11 -6.51
CA GLY A 116 2.67 -19.01 -5.38
C GLY A 116 2.18 -18.30 -4.13
N ILE A 117 1.41 -18.98 -3.31
CA ILE A 117 1.05 -18.50 -1.97
C ILE A 117 2.31 -18.67 -1.12
N ARG A 118 3.04 -17.57 -0.93
CA ARG A 118 4.10 -17.54 0.07
C ARG A 118 3.48 -17.09 1.40
N LEU A 119 3.66 -17.90 2.42
CA LEU A 119 3.34 -17.50 3.78
C LEU A 119 4.23 -16.30 4.13
N PRO A 120 3.66 -15.17 4.53
CA PRO A 120 4.47 -14.03 4.92
C PRO A 120 5.33 -14.42 6.11
N GLN A 121 6.64 -14.28 6.00
CA GLN A 121 7.49 -14.29 7.18
C GLN A 121 7.27 -12.96 7.91
N PHE A 122 6.80 -13.05 9.15
CA PHE A 122 6.52 -11.86 9.95
C PHE A 122 7.70 -11.62 10.88
N PRO A 123 8.49 -10.57 10.67
CA PRO A 123 9.59 -10.23 11.55
C PRO A 123 9.06 -9.54 12.82
N THR A 124 8.26 -10.28 13.63
CA THR A 124 7.63 -9.74 14.85
C THR A 124 8.68 -9.18 15.79
N ASN A 125 9.72 -9.97 16.11
CA ASN A 125 10.78 -9.57 17.03
C ASN A 125 11.55 -8.35 16.51
N ASP A 126 11.81 -8.28 15.20
CA ASP A 126 12.50 -7.15 14.61
C ASP A 126 11.67 -5.87 14.66
N ILE A 127 10.35 -5.97 14.46
CA ILE A 127 9.45 -4.82 14.62
C ILE A 127 9.41 -4.37 16.07
N GLU A 128 9.36 -5.29 17.04
CA GLU A 128 9.44 -4.97 18.48
C GLU A 128 10.75 -4.27 18.81
N ARG A 129 11.89 -4.76 18.34
CA ARG A 129 13.20 -4.08 18.52
C ARG A 129 13.19 -2.66 17.96
N VAL A 130 12.58 -2.44 16.79
CA VAL A 130 12.45 -1.08 16.21
C VAL A 130 11.55 -0.20 17.08
N LEU A 131 10.43 -0.73 17.59
CA LEU A 131 9.50 0.01 18.47
C LEU A 131 10.14 0.35 19.81
N ASP A 132 10.90 -0.56 20.41
CA ASP A 132 11.63 -0.35 21.65
C ASP A 132 12.70 0.72 21.47
N PHE A 133 13.47 0.64 20.37
CA PHE A 133 14.48 1.64 20.05
C PHE A 133 13.88 3.04 19.95
N VAL A 134 12.81 3.24 19.13
CA VAL A 134 12.22 4.58 18.95
C VAL A 134 11.50 5.08 20.21
N SER A 135 11.24 4.21 21.16
CA SER A 135 10.66 4.55 22.46
C SER A 135 11.71 4.82 23.54
N SER A 136 12.98 4.46 23.29
CA SER A 136 14.07 4.64 24.25
C SER A 136 14.45 6.12 24.39
N ALA A 137 14.92 6.50 25.58
CA ALA A 137 15.40 7.84 25.85
C ALA A 137 16.56 8.26 24.94
N SER A 138 17.46 7.31 24.60
CA SER A 138 18.60 7.58 23.73
C SER A 138 18.22 7.99 22.31
N SER A 139 17.17 7.39 21.75
CA SER A 139 16.68 7.74 20.41
C SER A 139 16.01 9.13 20.35
N LEU A 140 15.58 9.64 21.51
CA LEU A 140 14.91 10.93 21.65
C LEU A 140 15.90 12.06 22.00
N GLN A 141 17.14 11.73 22.37
CA GLN A 141 18.23 12.68 22.49
C GLN A 141 18.70 13.07 21.09
N ALA A 142 18.69 14.36 20.81
CA ALA A 142 19.07 14.90 19.52
C ALA A 142 19.86 16.20 19.71
N ASP A 143 20.85 16.41 18.84
CA ASP A 143 21.77 17.54 18.91
C ASP A 143 21.09 18.87 18.53
N SER A 144 19.92 18.80 17.90
CA SER A 144 19.19 19.98 17.48
C SER A 144 17.68 19.85 17.73
N PRO A 145 16.96 20.99 17.94
CA PRO A 145 15.51 21.00 18.11
C PRO A 145 14.75 20.33 16.94
N ILE A 146 15.27 20.50 15.72
CA ILE A 146 14.63 19.93 14.52
C ILE A 146 14.78 18.40 14.47
N GLU A 147 15.92 17.87 14.90
CA GLU A 147 16.14 16.41 14.97
C GLU A 147 15.30 15.79 16.08
N ARG A 148 15.19 16.45 17.22
CA ARG A 148 14.28 16.03 18.29
C ARG A 148 12.83 15.99 17.79
N LEU A 149 12.41 17.01 17.05
CA LEU A 149 11.07 17.08 16.48
C LEU A 149 10.81 15.92 15.48
N ARG A 150 11.83 15.58 14.67
CA ARG A 150 11.78 14.42 13.76
C ARG A 150 11.72 13.10 14.52
N ALA A 151 12.57 12.93 15.53
CA ALA A 151 12.59 11.72 16.34
C ALA A 151 11.24 11.45 17.02
N MET A 152 10.64 12.49 17.61
CA MET A 152 9.33 12.40 18.25
C MET A 152 8.21 12.11 17.25
N ARG A 153 8.25 12.72 16.05
CA ARG A 153 7.33 12.39 14.97
C ARG A 153 7.45 10.92 14.55
N ASP A 154 8.67 10.45 14.35
CA ASP A 154 8.96 9.11 13.87
C ASP A 154 8.51 8.06 14.89
N ARG A 155 8.78 8.29 16.18
CA ARG A 155 8.26 7.49 17.28
C ARG A 155 6.73 7.41 17.22
N ALA A 156 6.05 8.54 17.19
CA ALA A 156 4.59 8.59 17.14
C ALA A 156 4.04 7.90 15.89
N PHE A 157 4.70 8.06 14.74
CA PHE A 157 4.29 7.46 13.48
C PHE A 157 4.42 5.93 13.48
N LEU A 158 5.56 5.39 13.94
CA LEU A 158 5.80 3.94 13.97
C LEU A 158 4.87 3.25 14.97
N ILE A 159 4.71 3.81 16.17
CA ILE A 159 3.77 3.27 17.17
C ILE A 159 2.34 3.32 16.62
N THR A 160 1.93 4.41 15.95
CA THR A 160 0.62 4.48 15.31
C THR A 160 0.43 3.38 14.27
N LEU A 161 1.41 3.14 13.39
CA LEU A 161 1.32 2.06 12.41
C LEU A 161 1.18 0.68 13.06
N ALA A 162 1.97 0.41 14.12
CA ALA A 162 1.97 -0.86 14.83
C ALA A 162 0.66 -1.13 15.58
N ASP A 163 0.09 -0.10 16.20
CA ASP A 163 -1.04 -0.26 17.12
C ASP A 163 -2.41 -0.08 16.47
N THR A 164 -2.46 0.47 15.26
CA THR A 164 -3.71 0.74 14.56
C THR A 164 -3.89 -0.06 13.28
N GLY A 165 -2.79 -0.65 12.77
CA GLY A 165 -2.77 -1.32 11.47
C GLY A 165 -3.17 -0.42 10.30
N LEU A 166 -3.03 0.90 10.42
CA LEU A 166 -3.27 1.85 9.32
C LEU A 166 -2.37 1.58 8.12
N ARG A 167 -2.91 1.78 6.92
CA ARG A 167 -2.05 1.84 5.74
C ARG A 167 -1.25 3.14 5.77
N VAL A 168 -0.04 3.12 5.21
CA VAL A 168 0.85 4.30 5.24
C VAL A 168 0.17 5.58 4.73
N HIS A 169 -0.62 5.49 3.67
CA HIS A 169 -1.33 6.66 3.14
C HIS A 169 -2.47 7.13 4.03
N GLU A 170 -3.16 6.20 4.74
CA GLU A 170 -4.19 6.53 5.73
C GLU A 170 -3.57 7.31 6.90
N ALA A 171 -2.45 6.80 7.44
CA ALA A 171 -1.72 7.46 8.52
C ALA A 171 -1.19 8.85 8.10
N CYS A 172 -0.62 8.99 6.89
CA CYS A 172 -0.11 10.26 6.39
C CYS A 172 -1.20 11.31 6.17
N ASN A 173 -2.43 10.90 5.90
CA ASN A 173 -3.55 11.81 5.63
C ASN A 173 -4.31 12.22 6.89
N LEU A 174 -4.03 11.61 8.05
CA LEU A 174 -4.69 11.97 9.31
C LEU A 174 -4.44 13.44 9.67
N ARG A 175 -5.51 14.11 10.11
CA ARG A 175 -5.48 15.45 10.69
C ARG A 175 -5.69 15.38 12.20
N ARG A 176 -5.32 16.42 12.91
CA ARG A 176 -5.55 16.51 14.36
C ARG A 176 -7.03 16.42 14.74
N GLY A 177 -7.91 16.97 13.89
CA GLY A 177 -9.37 16.93 14.09
C GLY A 177 -10.03 15.59 13.76
N ASP A 178 -9.33 14.65 13.11
CA ASP A 178 -9.87 13.32 12.84
C ASP A 178 -9.84 12.43 14.10
N LEU A 179 -9.05 12.84 15.14
CA LEU A 179 -8.91 12.11 16.40
C LEU A 179 -9.88 12.64 17.45
N ASP A 180 -10.64 11.73 18.02
CA ASP A 180 -11.24 11.92 19.33
C ASP A 180 -10.19 11.60 20.40
N TRP A 181 -9.67 12.67 21.02
CA TRP A 181 -8.57 12.59 22.00
C TRP A 181 -8.99 11.98 23.35
N ASN A 182 -10.28 11.94 23.64
CA ASN A 182 -10.82 11.35 24.86
C ASN A 182 -11.05 9.86 24.69
N GLU A 183 -11.66 9.46 23.57
CA GLU A 183 -12.00 8.08 23.29
C GLU A 183 -10.85 7.30 22.61
N GLY A 184 -9.77 7.96 22.21
CA GLY A 184 -8.66 7.31 21.50
C GLY A 184 -9.09 6.69 20.18
N ARG A 185 -9.93 7.39 19.40
CA ARG A 185 -10.47 6.90 18.13
C ARG A 185 -10.28 7.94 17.02
N ALA A 186 -10.17 7.46 15.79
CA ALA A 186 -10.20 8.32 14.61
C ALA A 186 -11.17 7.76 13.57
N ILE A 187 -11.81 8.66 12.83
CA ILE A 187 -12.57 8.30 11.63
C ILE A 187 -11.65 8.52 10.44
N ILE A 188 -11.48 7.49 9.64
CA ILE A 188 -10.70 7.57 8.40
C ILE A 188 -11.59 7.28 7.20
N ILE A 189 -11.23 7.86 6.06
CA ILE A 189 -11.84 7.55 4.78
C ILE A 189 -10.93 6.55 4.06
N GLY A 190 -11.43 5.34 3.86
CA GLY A 190 -10.74 4.26 3.18
C GLY A 190 -10.98 4.25 1.67
N LYS A 191 -10.58 3.16 1.01
CA LYS A 191 -10.79 2.97 -0.42
C LYS A 191 -12.29 2.96 -0.75
N GLY A 192 -12.70 3.73 -1.78
CA GLY A 192 -14.10 3.81 -2.21
C GLY A 192 -14.97 4.67 -1.30
N ASP A 193 -14.38 5.68 -0.65
CA ASP A 193 -15.05 6.65 0.25
C ASP A 193 -15.74 6.02 1.48
N LYS A 194 -15.31 4.81 1.86
CA LYS A 194 -15.86 4.11 3.02
C LYS A 194 -15.24 4.65 4.30
N GLN A 195 -16.08 5.13 5.21
CA GLN A 195 -15.65 5.53 6.55
C GLN A 195 -15.35 4.30 7.42
N ALA A 196 -14.32 4.41 8.24
CA ALA A 196 -13.97 3.38 9.19
C ALA A 196 -13.41 3.99 10.48
N VAL A 197 -13.74 3.38 11.61
CA VAL A 197 -13.23 3.77 12.91
C VAL A 197 -11.93 3.02 13.20
N VAL A 198 -10.90 3.77 13.57
CA VAL A 198 -9.60 3.24 14.01
C VAL A 198 -9.42 3.56 15.49
N ARG A 199 -8.90 2.58 16.24
CA ARG A 199 -8.65 2.70 17.68
C ARG A 199 -7.17 2.88 17.93
N PHE A 200 -6.83 3.77 18.84
CA PHE A 200 -5.46 4.06 19.26
C PHE A 200 -5.24 3.55 20.68
N THR A 201 -4.12 2.92 20.92
CA THR A 201 -3.71 2.50 22.26
C THR A 201 -3.28 3.70 23.10
N SER A 202 -3.24 3.56 24.42
CA SER A 202 -2.74 4.60 25.31
C SER A 202 -1.32 5.02 24.99
N ARG A 203 -0.43 4.07 24.59
CA ARG A 203 0.95 4.39 24.20
C ARG A 203 1.00 5.20 22.89
N ALA A 204 0.13 4.88 21.92
CA ALA A 204 0.06 5.65 20.68
C ALA A 204 -0.45 7.08 20.95
N MET A 205 -1.48 7.22 21.78
CA MET A 205 -2.00 8.53 22.18
C MET A 205 -0.97 9.36 22.95
N SER A 206 -0.20 8.74 23.87
CA SER A 206 0.89 9.41 24.58
C SER A 206 1.97 9.89 23.60
N ALA A 207 2.44 9.01 22.71
CA ALA A 207 3.46 9.37 21.73
C ALA A 207 3.01 10.53 20.80
N LEU A 208 1.73 10.54 20.43
CA LEU A 208 1.14 11.63 19.66
C LEU A 208 1.10 12.94 20.44
N LYS A 209 0.66 12.91 21.72
CA LYS A 209 0.62 14.07 22.59
C LYS A 209 2.02 14.66 22.79
N ASP A 210 3.03 13.82 23.05
CA ASP A 210 4.42 14.25 23.22
C ASP A 210 4.95 14.95 21.96
N TYR A 211 4.71 14.35 20.78
CA TYR A 211 5.10 14.96 19.51
C TYR A 211 4.40 16.29 19.25
N LEU A 212 3.09 16.37 19.49
CA LEU A 212 2.32 17.60 19.27
C LEU A 212 2.65 18.69 20.27
N ALA A 213 3.06 18.34 21.49
CA ALA A 213 3.53 19.30 22.49
C ALA A 213 4.80 20.04 22.01
N ILE A 214 5.79 19.31 21.47
CA ILE A 214 7.02 19.95 20.95
C ILE A 214 6.74 20.74 19.67
N ARG A 215 5.70 20.39 18.93
CA ARG A 215 5.32 21.08 17.69
C ARG A 215 4.39 22.29 17.93
N ALA A 216 3.95 22.52 19.18
CA ALA A 216 2.89 23.47 19.49
C ALA A 216 3.17 24.89 18.98
N GLU A 217 4.41 25.38 19.12
CA GLU A 217 4.80 26.70 18.62
C GLU A 217 4.68 26.82 17.09
N LEU A 218 5.12 25.80 16.37
CA LEU A 218 5.00 25.75 14.90
C LEU A 218 3.54 25.69 14.46
N ASP A 219 2.73 24.91 15.17
CA ASP A 219 1.30 24.79 14.91
C ASP A 219 0.57 26.12 15.16
N GLY A 220 0.88 26.80 16.26
CA GLY A 220 0.34 28.11 16.58
C GLY A 220 0.73 29.20 15.57
N ALA A 221 1.98 29.20 15.13
CA ALA A 221 2.49 30.14 14.12
C ALA A 221 1.96 29.87 12.69
N SER A 222 1.24 28.76 12.45
CA SER A 222 0.76 28.39 11.12
C SER A 222 -0.41 29.23 10.60
N GLY A 223 -1.12 29.96 11.47
CA GLY A 223 -2.34 30.71 11.14
C GLY A 223 -3.55 29.84 10.77
N LYS A 224 -3.50 28.52 11.02
CA LYS A 224 -4.57 27.57 10.72
C LYS A 224 -5.22 27.05 12.00
N GLN A 225 -6.48 26.65 11.87
CA GLN A 225 -7.14 25.92 12.95
C GLN A 225 -6.38 24.60 13.25
N LEU A 226 -6.17 24.31 14.52
CA LEU A 226 -5.41 23.12 14.95
C LEU A 226 -6.01 21.82 14.41
N THR A 227 -7.35 21.74 14.32
CA THR A 227 -8.08 20.58 13.78
C THR A 227 -7.77 20.31 12.30
N ALA A 228 -7.48 21.35 11.52
CA ALA A 228 -7.14 21.25 10.11
C ALA A 228 -5.68 20.86 9.85
N LEU A 229 -4.82 20.92 10.88
CA LEU A 229 -3.40 20.59 10.74
C LEU A 229 -3.18 19.08 10.62
N PRO A 230 -2.18 18.65 9.83
CA PRO A 230 -1.85 17.22 9.71
C PRO A 230 -1.39 16.68 11.07
N LEU A 231 -1.76 15.42 11.36
CA LEU A 231 -1.29 14.73 12.55
C LEU A 231 0.24 14.53 12.46
N PHE A 232 0.74 14.07 11.32
CA PHE A 232 2.16 13.90 11.04
C PHE A 232 2.63 14.93 10.02
N ALA A 233 3.53 15.84 10.44
CA ALA A 233 4.02 16.93 9.59
C ALA A 233 5.45 16.68 9.09
N ARG A 234 5.77 17.33 7.97
CA ARG A 234 7.13 17.37 7.43
C ARG A 234 7.99 18.33 8.26
N HIS A 235 9.23 17.93 8.54
CA HIS A 235 10.24 18.72 9.25
C HIS A 235 11.56 18.72 8.48
N ASP A 236 11.47 18.86 7.16
CA ASP A 236 12.62 19.02 6.26
C ASP A 236 12.73 20.47 5.76
N LYS A 237 13.89 20.80 5.18
CA LYS A 237 14.15 22.16 4.64
C LYS A 237 13.10 22.60 3.61
N GLY A 238 12.52 21.64 2.86
CA GLY A 238 11.49 21.93 1.85
C GLY A 238 10.10 22.23 2.42
N ALA A 239 9.85 22.01 3.72
CA ALA A 239 8.61 22.39 4.38
C ALA A 239 8.58 23.90 4.68
N GLY A 240 9.75 24.51 4.94
CA GLY A 240 9.87 25.89 5.39
C GLY A 240 9.07 26.11 6.67
N LYS A 241 8.41 27.30 6.78
CA LYS A 241 7.53 27.63 7.90
C LYS A 241 6.11 27.05 7.79
N LYS A 242 5.79 26.32 6.68
CA LYS A 242 4.44 25.79 6.45
C LYS A 242 4.30 24.40 7.03
N ILE A 243 3.24 24.18 7.82
CA ILE A 243 2.88 22.84 8.30
C ILE A 243 2.24 22.05 7.16
N LYS A 244 3.00 21.13 6.59
CA LYS A 244 2.57 20.24 5.50
C LYS A 244 2.53 18.79 5.98
N PRO A 245 1.58 17.96 5.52
CA PRO A 245 1.57 16.55 5.85
C PRO A 245 2.79 15.82 5.29
N ILE A 246 3.22 14.76 5.94
CA ILE A 246 4.16 13.81 5.33
C ILE A 246 3.47 13.10 4.16
N THR A 247 4.24 12.76 3.13
CA THR A 247 3.73 11.96 2.02
C THR A 247 3.87 10.45 2.32
N PRO A 248 3.15 9.57 1.63
CA PRO A 248 3.37 8.13 1.75
C PRO A 248 4.81 7.70 1.46
N THR A 249 5.51 8.42 0.59
CA THR A 249 6.94 8.20 0.33
C THR A 249 7.78 8.58 1.56
N THR A 250 7.51 9.74 2.17
CA THR A 250 8.15 10.16 3.42
C THR A 250 7.89 9.13 4.53
N GLY A 251 6.65 8.64 4.67
CA GLY A 251 6.31 7.61 5.65
C GLY A 251 7.08 6.30 5.45
N ARG A 252 7.28 5.87 4.19
CA ARG A 252 8.14 4.70 3.89
C ARG A 252 9.60 4.97 4.26
N ASN A 253 10.11 6.15 3.94
CA ASN A 253 11.50 6.52 4.26
C ASN A 253 11.74 6.59 5.77
N ILE A 254 10.77 7.08 6.56
CA ILE A 254 10.83 7.06 8.03
C ILE A 254 10.99 5.62 8.53
N VAL A 255 10.16 4.69 8.05
CA VAL A 255 10.24 3.28 8.44
C VAL A 255 11.60 2.70 8.03
N ALA A 256 12.03 2.88 6.77
CA ALA A 256 13.30 2.36 6.26
C ALA A 256 14.49 2.89 7.07
N GLU A 257 14.51 4.18 7.40
CA GLU A 257 15.56 4.82 8.18
C GLU A 257 15.67 4.22 9.60
N ARG A 258 14.54 4.07 10.30
CA ARG A 258 14.53 3.48 11.65
C ARG A 258 14.87 2.00 11.65
N VAL A 259 14.41 1.25 10.65
CA VAL A 259 14.78 -0.15 10.44
C VAL A 259 16.29 -0.27 10.22
N ARG A 260 16.86 0.55 9.34
CA ARG A 260 18.30 0.55 9.07
C ARG A 260 19.13 0.89 10.32
N GLN A 261 18.69 1.84 11.13
CA GLN A 261 19.38 2.22 12.38
C GLN A 261 19.44 1.08 13.40
N VAL A 262 18.40 0.26 13.48
CA VAL A 262 18.27 -0.80 14.50
C VAL A 262 18.78 -2.15 14.02
N LEU A 263 18.54 -2.48 12.76
CA LEU A 263 18.74 -3.83 12.21
C LEU A 263 19.85 -3.88 11.14
N GLY A 264 20.38 -2.73 10.75
CA GLY A 264 21.38 -2.64 9.69
C GLY A 264 20.79 -2.46 8.29
N SER A 265 21.65 -2.19 7.32
CA SER A 265 21.27 -1.93 5.92
C SER A 265 20.64 -3.14 5.22
N GLU A 266 20.99 -4.35 5.64
CA GLU A 266 20.45 -5.57 5.02
C GLU A 266 18.96 -5.79 5.31
N ALA A 267 18.45 -5.23 6.40
CA ALA A 267 17.03 -5.28 6.73
C ALA A 267 16.20 -4.24 5.95
N GLU A 268 16.85 -3.31 5.23
CA GLU A 268 16.17 -2.28 4.44
C GLU A 268 15.35 -2.93 3.33
N GLY A 269 14.07 -2.55 3.23
CA GLY A 269 13.14 -3.11 2.26
C GLY A 269 12.44 -4.41 2.70
N HIS A 270 12.97 -5.15 3.68
CA HIS A 270 12.28 -6.31 4.26
C HIS A 270 11.18 -5.90 5.23
N ILE A 271 11.43 -4.86 6.03
CA ILE A 271 10.43 -4.27 6.93
C ILE A 271 9.94 -2.96 6.33
N THR A 272 8.67 -2.93 6.03
CA THR A 272 7.97 -1.81 5.39
C THR A 272 6.77 -1.39 6.25
N PRO A 273 6.09 -0.26 5.98
CA PRO A 273 4.84 0.06 6.67
C PRO A 273 3.78 -1.06 6.57
N HIS A 274 3.84 -1.89 5.52
CA HIS A 274 2.94 -3.04 5.39
C HIS A 274 3.28 -4.14 6.40
N SER A 275 4.55 -4.31 6.75
CA SER A 275 5.00 -5.24 7.79
C SER A 275 4.46 -4.85 9.17
N PHE A 276 4.35 -3.54 9.49
CA PHE A 276 3.70 -3.06 10.71
C PHE A 276 2.21 -3.42 10.76
N ARG A 277 1.53 -3.35 9.62
CA ARG A 277 0.13 -3.79 9.54
C ARG A 277 0.00 -5.31 9.71
N HIS A 278 0.94 -6.07 9.19
CA HIS A 278 1.03 -7.52 9.43
C HIS A 278 1.26 -7.81 10.91
N TYR A 279 2.18 -7.09 11.55
CA TYR A 279 2.42 -7.16 13.00
C TYR A 279 1.12 -6.92 13.80
N PHE A 280 0.37 -5.87 13.48
CA PHE A 280 -0.92 -5.59 14.11
C PHE A 280 -1.90 -6.76 14.02
N VAL A 281 -2.08 -7.32 12.80
CA VAL A 281 -3.00 -8.44 12.57
C VAL A 281 -2.54 -9.68 13.33
N SER A 282 -1.25 -10.02 13.26
CA SER A 282 -0.68 -11.18 13.94
C SER A 282 -0.76 -11.06 15.46
N THR A 283 -0.55 -9.86 16.01
CA THR A 283 -0.68 -9.60 17.45
C THR A 283 -2.12 -9.81 17.94
N ILE A 284 -3.12 -9.33 17.16
CA ILE A 284 -4.53 -9.56 17.52
C ILE A 284 -4.87 -11.04 17.47
N LEU A 285 -4.45 -11.73 16.39
CA LEU A 285 -4.72 -13.17 16.25
C LEU A 285 -4.09 -13.98 17.36
N ARG A 286 -2.81 -13.72 17.69
CA ARG A 286 -2.08 -14.39 18.75
C ARG A 286 -2.73 -14.16 20.13
N ALA A 287 -3.24 -12.94 20.36
CA ALA A 287 -3.86 -12.59 21.64
C ALA A 287 -5.32 -13.10 21.78
N SER A 288 -6.05 -13.23 20.68
CA SER A 288 -7.50 -13.48 20.72
C SER A 288 -7.94 -14.80 20.09
N GLY A 289 -7.10 -15.46 19.26
CA GLY A 289 -7.50 -16.60 18.42
C GLY A 289 -8.63 -16.27 17.43
N ASN A 290 -9.09 -15.02 17.35
CA ASN A 290 -10.30 -14.64 16.63
C ASN A 290 -9.98 -13.95 15.29
N LEU A 291 -10.04 -14.75 14.22
CA LEU A 291 -9.80 -14.29 12.84
C LEU A 291 -10.76 -13.18 12.39
N LYS A 292 -12.02 -13.25 12.83
CA LYS A 292 -13.05 -12.28 12.48
C LYS A 292 -12.80 -10.92 13.15
N LEU A 293 -12.33 -10.94 14.40
CA LEU A 293 -11.90 -9.74 15.13
C LEU A 293 -10.69 -9.10 14.43
N ALA A 294 -9.68 -9.89 14.10
CA ALA A 294 -8.49 -9.41 13.40
C ALA A 294 -8.83 -8.81 12.03
N GLN A 295 -9.73 -9.46 11.28
CA GLN A 295 -10.25 -8.94 10.00
C GLN A 295 -10.94 -7.59 10.18
N ALA A 296 -11.84 -7.49 11.13
CA ALA A 296 -12.62 -6.27 11.41
C ALA A 296 -11.71 -5.11 11.83
N LEU A 297 -10.80 -5.33 12.79
CA LEU A 297 -9.87 -4.32 13.27
C LEU A 297 -8.87 -3.89 12.18
N ALA A 298 -8.40 -4.82 11.36
CA ALA A 298 -7.56 -4.51 10.21
C ALA A 298 -8.34 -3.90 9.03
N ARG A 299 -9.65 -3.94 9.04
CA ARG A 299 -10.48 -3.43 7.93
C ARG A 299 -10.15 -4.12 6.60
N HIS A 300 -10.00 -5.45 6.62
CA HIS A 300 -9.80 -6.25 5.43
C HIS A 300 -11.16 -6.55 4.77
N GLU A 301 -11.38 -6.06 3.55
CA GLU A 301 -12.61 -6.35 2.79
C GLU A 301 -12.72 -7.84 2.44
N ASN A 302 -11.59 -8.52 2.22
CA ASN A 302 -11.55 -9.94 1.91
C ASN A 302 -10.91 -10.71 3.08
N ILE A 303 -11.64 -11.69 3.63
CA ILE A 303 -11.19 -12.55 4.71
C ILE A 303 -9.95 -13.38 4.32
N GLN A 304 -9.81 -13.74 3.04
CA GLN A 304 -8.64 -14.48 2.53
C GLN A 304 -7.31 -13.77 2.82
N ILE A 305 -7.35 -12.43 2.95
CA ILE A 305 -6.16 -11.66 3.34
C ILE A 305 -5.80 -11.98 4.80
N THR A 306 -6.79 -12.11 5.69
CA THR A 306 -6.58 -12.42 7.10
C THR A 306 -6.32 -13.90 7.33
N GLN A 307 -6.90 -14.79 6.52
CA GLN A 307 -6.65 -16.24 6.59
C GLN A 307 -5.18 -16.62 6.36
N ARG A 308 -4.41 -15.79 5.67
CA ARG A 308 -2.96 -16.01 5.51
C ARG A 308 -2.19 -15.97 6.83
N TYR A 309 -2.79 -15.45 7.89
CA TYR A 309 -2.22 -15.38 9.23
C TYR A 309 -2.69 -16.54 10.13
N ALA A 310 -3.72 -17.27 9.73
CA ALA A 310 -4.25 -18.38 10.52
C ALA A 310 -3.23 -19.52 10.72
N HIS A 311 -2.31 -19.68 9.75
CA HIS A 311 -1.24 -20.69 9.81
C HIS A 311 -0.10 -20.35 10.81
N ILE A 312 -0.15 -19.17 11.44
CA ILE A 312 0.86 -18.79 12.46
C ILE A 312 0.58 -19.48 13.80
N ASN A 313 -0.57 -20.13 13.92
CA ASN A 313 -1.07 -20.75 15.14
C ASN A 313 -1.07 -22.29 15.11
N ASP A 314 -0.15 -22.94 14.41
CA ASP A 314 -0.06 -24.41 14.47
C ASP A 314 0.20 -24.88 15.92
N ASP A 315 1.05 -24.16 16.68
CA ASP A 315 1.25 -24.42 18.12
C ASP A 315 -0.02 -24.19 18.96
N GLU A 316 -0.95 -23.33 18.52
CA GLU A 316 -2.24 -23.10 19.18
C GLU A 316 -3.30 -24.13 18.74
N LEU A 317 -3.20 -24.68 17.54
CA LEU A 317 -4.04 -25.78 17.10
C LEU A 317 -3.77 -27.03 17.96
N ASP A 318 -2.49 -27.35 18.18
CA ASP A 318 -2.09 -28.44 19.06
C ASP A 318 -2.54 -28.17 20.51
N LYS A 319 -2.29 -26.96 21.02
CA LYS A 319 -2.74 -26.56 22.35
C LYS A 319 -4.27 -26.64 22.50
N GLY A 320 -5.01 -26.07 21.53
CA GLY A 320 -6.47 -26.10 21.53
C GLY A 320 -7.02 -27.53 21.43
N TYR A 321 -6.39 -28.38 20.63
CA TYR A 321 -6.75 -29.79 20.53
C TYR A 321 -6.60 -30.51 21.89
N TYR A 322 -5.44 -30.39 22.51
CA TYR A 322 -5.16 -31.01 23.80
C TYR A 322 -6.01 -30.41 24.94
N GLU A 323 -6.28 -29.11 24.92
CA GLU A 323 -7.18 -28.47 25.89
C GLU A 323 -8.62 -28.93 25.77
N ILE A 324 -9.11 -29.28 24.59
CA ILE A 324 -10.48 -29.73 24.35
C ILE A 324 -10.62 -31.23 24.65
N PHE A 325 -9.64 -32.04 24.25
CA PHE A 325 -9.76 -33.50 24.27
C PHE A 325 -9.04 -34.19 25.44
N GLU A 326 -8.09 -33.53 26.08
CA GLU A 326 -7.34 -34.10 27.23
C GLU A 326 -7.68 -33.49 28.58
N LYS A 327 -8.53 -32.43 28.66
CA LYS A 327 -9.14 -32.04 29.93
C LYS A 327 -10.20 -33.08 30.33
N LYS A 328 -9.75 -34.06 31.09
CA LYS A 328 -10.60 -34.87 31.96
C LYS A 328 -10.58 -34.30 33.37
#